data_88f86b9348c7cb548af3bf7fa6403fc3
#
_entry.id   88f86b9348c7cb548af3bf7fa6403fc3
#
_cell.length_a   1.000
_cell.length_b   1.000
_cell.length_c   1.000
_cell.angle_alpha   90.00
_cell.angle_beta   90.00
_cell.angle_gamma   90.00
#
_symmetry.space_group_name_H-M   'P 1'
#
loop_
_entity.id
_entity.type
_entity.pdbx_description
1 polymer ?
#
loop_
_entity_poly.entity_id
_entity_poly.type
_entity_poly.pdbx_seq_one_letter_code
_entity_poly.pdbx_strand_id
1 'polypeptide(L)'
;ARFYAPDSPPLAAALDALLNLSAPEPVPAVSMETNGRLLIVGEAEVALGWAERLAGQREVMVLALGDQSVPVDLPEALNFVFETASSVQLAGHLGAFVLSWQDAGAAKSAECDVVLDLLPQALINRVALPPGYLAPGRDPLDQALAVIDLLGFDGEFEKPRYVAVNDRLCAHSRSQKAGCGNCIAVCSTEAIVSAGNTIKLDPYLCQGCGTCTTVCPSG
;
A
#
# COMPACT_ATOMS: atom_id res chain seq x y z
N ALA A 1 -24.88 -29.26 3.91
CA ALA A 1 -24.19 -29.08 5.19
C ALA A 1 -24.99 -29.72 6.30
N ARG A 2 -24.42 -30.69 7.04
CA ARG A 2 -25.07 -31.25 8.24
C ARG A 2 -24.85 -30.25 9.36
N PHE A 3 -25.89 -29.55 9.74
CA PHE A 3 -25.88 -28.74 10.95
C PHE A 3 -25.79 -29.68 12.17
N TYR A 4 -24.80 -29.49 13.00
CA TYR A 4 -24.65 -30.14 14.27
C TYR A 4 -25.80 -29.64 15.16
N ALA A 5 -26.70 -30.54 15.58
CA ALA A 5 -27.73 -30.22 16.56
C ALA A 5 -27.07 -30.34 17.95
N PRO A 6 -26.92 -29.25 18.70
CA PRO A 6 -26.32 -29.32 20.03
C PRO A 6 -27.25 -29.99 21.02
N ASP A 7 -26.74 -30.92 21.83
CA ASP A 7 -27.48 -31.62 22.89
C ASP A 7 -27.86 -30.70 24.07
N SER A 8 -27.49 -29.42 24.01
CA SER A 8 -27.76 -28.43 25.06
C SER A 8 -28.83 -27.43 24.61
N PRO A 9 -29.95 -27.31 25.31
CA PRO A 9 -31.02 -26.36 24.99
C PRO A 9 -30.57 -24.90 24.95
N PRO A 10 -29.65 -24.41 25.83
CA PRO A 10 -29.15 -23.06 25.73
C PRO A 10 -28.30 -22.81 24.44
N LEU A 11 -27.57 -23.82 24.01
CA LEU A 11 -26.74 -23.71 22.78
C LEU A 11 -27.66 -23.75 21.54
N ALA A 12 -28.70 -24.55 21.55
CA ALA A 12 -29.70 -24.57 20.49
C ALA A 12 -30.40 -23.21 20.34
N ALA A 13 -30.79 -22.60 21.45
CA ALA A 13 -31.41 -21.27 21.46
C ALA A 13 -30.44 -20.17 20.96
N ALA A 14 -29.16 -20.27 21.31
CA ALA A 14 -28.14 -19.35 20.84
C ALA A 14 -27.90 -19.47 19.31
N LEU A 15 -27.86 -20.70 18.79
CA LEU A 15 -27.75 -20.96 17.35
C LEU A 15 -28.99 -20.48 16.58
N ASP A 16 -30.19 -20.70 17.13
CA ASP A 16 -31.41 -20.17 16.53
C ASP A 16 -31.43 -18.64 16.51
N ALA A 17 -30.98 -17.99 17.57
CA ALA A 17 -30.83 -16.54 17.60
C ALA A 17 -29.83 -16.03 16.53
N LEU A 18 -28.69 -16.71 16.35
CA LEU A 18 -27.70 -16.39 15.32
C LEU A 18 -28.25 -16.56 13.89
N LEU A 19 -29.01 -17.63 13.66
CA LEU A 19 -29.63 -17.92 12.36
C LEU A 19 -30.74 -16.91 12.00
N ASN A 20 -31.38 -16.31 13.00
CA ASN A 20 -32.43 -15.31 12.82
C ASN A 20 -31.89 -13.85 12.83
N LEU A 21 -30.58 -13.65 12.96
CA LEU A 21 -30.00 -12.32 12.79
C LEU A 21 -30.23 -11.84 11.37
N SER A 22 -30.68 -10.60 11.22
CA SER A 22 -30.70 -9.94 9.91
C SER A 22 -29.29 -9.86 9.37
N ALA A 23 -29.13 -10.05 8.06
CA ALA A 23 -27.84 -9.85 7.41
C ALA A 23 -27.34 -8.42 7.70
N PRO A 24 -26.07 -8.25 8.10
CA PRO A 24 -25.54 -6.93 8.32
C PRO A 24 -25.60 -6.11 7.02
N GLU A 25 -25.79 -4.80 7.16
CA GLU A 25 -25.72 -3.91 6.00
C GLU A 25 -24.34 -4.01 5.37
N PRO A 26 -24.26 -4.01 4.03
CA PRO A 26 -22.97 -4.04 3.33
C PRO A 26 -22.11 -2.85 3.75
N VAL A 27 -20.88 -3.12 4.17
CA VAL A 27 -19.90 -2.07 4.45
C VAL A 27 -19.45 -1.47 3.13
N PRO A 28 -19.38 -0.12 2.99
CA PRO A 28 -18.83 0.48 1.80
C PRO A 28 -17.42 -0.05 1.49
N ALA A 29 -17.19 -0.40 0.24
CA ALA A 29 -15.88 -0.88 -0.22
C ALA A 29 -15.08 0.25 -0.89
N VAL A 30 -13.79 0.02 -1.06
CA VAL A 30 -12.90 0.77 -1.94
C VAL A 30 -12.27 -0.21 -2.92
N SER A 31 -12.30 0.15 -4.20
CA SER A 31 -11.70 -0.64 -5.28
C SER A 31 -10.35 -0.04 -5.69
N MET A 32 -9.41 -0.90 -5.98
CA MET A 32 -8.09 -0.58 -6.51
C MET A 32 -7.91 -1.40 -7.79
N GLU A 33 -7.50 -0.75 -8.86
CA GLU A 33 -7.29 -1.40 -10.15
C GLU A 33 -5.80 -1.36 -10.51
N THR A 34 -5.28 -2.46 -11.00
CA THR A 34 -3.90 -2.57 -11.47
C THR A 34 -3.88 -3.01 -12.93
N ASN A 35 -3.08 -2.31 -13.73
CA ASN A 35 -2.89 -2.58 -15.16
C ASN A 35 -1.49 -3.17 -15.42
N GLY A 36 -0.79 -3.57 -14.38
CA GLY A 36 0.51 -4.23 -14.46
C GLY A 36 1.70 -3.30 -14.68
N ARG A 37 1.57 -1.99 -14.43
CA ARG A 37 2.69 -1.04 -14.48
C ARG A 37 3.59 -1.24 -13.26
N LEU A 38 4.76 -1.80 -13.48
CA LEU A 38 5.73 -2.15 -12.45
C LEU A 38 6.85 -1.12 -12.39
N LEU A 39 7.09 -0.55 -11.20
CA LEU A 39 8.29 0.20 -10.89
C LEU A 39 9.31 -0.69 -10.18
N ILE A 40 10.55 -0.72 -10.67
CA ILE A 40 11.69 -1.32 -10.00
C ILE A 40 12.66 -0.20 -9.59
N VAL A 41 12.92 -0.08 -8.29
CA VAL A 41 13.86 0.90 -7.75
C VAL A 41 15.03 0.18 -7.11
N GLY A 42 16.26 0.57 -7.43
CA GLY A 42 17.44 -0.09 -6.85
C GLY A 42 18.76 0.37 -7.43
N GLU A 43 19.82 -0.36 -7.10
CA GLU A 43 21.12 -0.24 -7.76
C GLU A 43 20.97 -0.73 -9.22
N ALA A 44 21.59 -0.03 -10.18
CA ALA A 44 21.35 -0.25 -11.61
C ALA A 44 21.49 -1.71 -12.06
N GLU A 45 22.55 -2.41 -11.66
CA GLU A 45 22.82 -3.79 -12.07
C GLU A 45 21.72 -4.75 -11.62
N VAL A 46 21.31 -4.65 -10.36
CA VAL A 46 20.27 -5.53 -9.78
C VAL A 46 18.90 -5.22 -10.36
N ALA A 47 18.56 -3.93 -10.49
CA ALA A 47 17.28 -3.49 -11.04
C ALA A 47 17.12 -3.88 -12.51
N LEU A 48 18.17 -3.73 -13.32
CA LEU A 48 18.18 -4.15 -14.73
C LEU A 48 18.02 -5.66 -14.87
N GLY A 49 18.71 -6.45 -14.04
CA GLY A 49 18.58 -7.92 -14.09
C GLY A 49 17.15 -8.41 -13.80
N TRP A 50 16.38 -7.73 -12.97
CA TRP A 50 14.97 -8.02 -12.77
C TRP A 50 14.08 -7.46 -13.88
N ALA A 51 14.38 -6.28 -14.39
CA ALA A 51 13.63 -5.66 -15.48
C ALA A 51 13.65 -6.53 -16.74
N GLU A 52 14.81 -7.05 -17.14
CA GLU A 52 14.96 -7.94 -18.30
C GLU A 52 14.10 -9.20 -18.19
N ARG A 53 13.96 -9.75 -16.98
CA ARG A 53 13.14 -10.95 -16.72
C ARG A 53 11.63 -10.65 -16.75
N LEU A 54 11.23 -9.43 -16.40
CA LEU A 54 9.83 -9.06 -16.18
C LEU A 54 9.22 -8.26 -17.36
N ALA A 55 10.03 -7.61 -18.20
CA ALA A 55 9.58 -6.77 -19.29
C ALA A 55 8.73 -7.49 -20.36
N GLY A 56 8.81 -8.82 -20.43
CA GLY A 56 7.93 -9.62 -21.29
C GLY A 56 6.54 -9.91 -20.70
N GLN A 57 6.33 -9.60 -19.42
CA GLN A 57 5.11 -9.91 -18.68
C GLN A 57 4.42 -8.65 -18.13
N ARG A 58 5.17 -7.57 -17.94
CA ARG A 58 4.70 -6.32 -17.32
C ARG A 58 5.26 -5.10 -18.07
N GLU A 59 4.56 -3.99 -17.99
CA GLU A 59 5.10 -2.69 -18.36
C GLU A 59 6.06 -2.24 -17.23
N VAL A 60 7.36 -2.24 -17.51
CA VAL A 60 8.40 -2.03 -16.50
C VAL A 60 9.04 -0.66 -16.66
N MET A 61 9.14 0.05 -15.53
CA MET A 61 9.99 1.23 -15.39
C MET A 61 11.07 0.93 -14.35
N VAL A 62 12.32 1.21 -14.67
CA VAL A 62 13.47 1.13 -13.75
C VAL A 62 13.89 2.52 -13.34
N LEU A 63 14.01 2.76 -12.04
CA LEU A 63 14.67 3.93 -11.49
C LEU A 63 15.93 3.53 -10.73
N ALA A 64 17.07 3.77 -11.31
CA ALA A 64 18.36 3.51 -10.69
C ALA A 64 18.76 4.65 -9.76
N LEU A 65 19.12 4.32 -8.51
CA LEU A 65 19.61 5.26 -7.50
C LEU A 65 21.06 4.98 -7.18
N GLY A 66 21.86 6.04 -7.08
CA GLY A 66 23.26 6.00 -6.67
C GLY A 66 24.18 6.71 -7.65
N ASP A 67 25.43 6.94 -7.20
CA ASP A 67 26.50 7.59 -7.97
C ASP A 67 27.20 6.57 -8.92
N GLN A 68 26.53 5.47 -9.25
CA GLN A 68 27.06 4.44 -10.13
C GLN A 68 26.85 4.89 -11.58
N SER A 69 27.94 4.99 -12.31
CA SER A 69 27.91 5.12 -13.75
C SER A 69 26.94 4.08 -14.34
N VAL A 70 25.94 4.53 -15.08
CA VAL A 70 25.08 3.68 -15.89
C VAL A 70 25.95 2.62 -16.56
N PRO A 71 25.61 1.30 -16.50
CA PRO A 71 26.38 0.29 -17.22
C PRO A 71 26.54 0.74 -18.68
N VAL A 72 27.78 0.74 -19.16
CA VAL A 72 28.12 1.28 -20.48
C VAL A 72 27.48 0.52 -21.64
N ASP A 73 26.95 -0.68 -21.37
CA ASP A 73 26.35 -1.60 -22.34
C ASP A 73 24.84 -1.82 -22.09
N LEU A 74 24.05 -0.73 -21.99
CA LEU A 74 22.60 -0.88 -22.12
C LEU A 74 22.27 -1.34 -23.56
N PRO A 75 21.45 -2.37 -23.76
CA PRO A 75 20.99 -2.77 -25.09
C PRO A 75 20.37 -1.58 -25.82
N GLU A 76 20.63 -1.44 -27.12
CA GLU A 76 20.06 -0.36 -27.95
C GLU A 76 18.53 -0.36 -27.97
N ALA A 77 17.89 -1.50 -27.68
CA ALA A 77 16.44 -1.64 -27.57
C ALA A 77 16.06 -2.24 -26.22
N LEU A 78 15.77 -1.39 -25.24
CA LEU A 78 15.15 -1.80 -23.99
C LEU A 78 13.62 -1.97 -24.18
N ASN A 79 13.07 -3.08 -23.70
CA ASN A 79 11.62 -3.27 -23.65
C ASN A 79 11.01 -2.66 -22.36
N PHE A 80 11.73 -1.72 -21.72
CA PHE A 80 11.31 -1.03 -20.49
C PHE A 80 11.92 0.38 -20.44
N VAL A 81 11.33 1.25 -19.61
CA VAL A 81 11.86 2.61 -19.38
C VAL A 81 12.95 2.54 -18.32
N PHE A 82 14.11 3.16 -18.60
CA PHE A 82 15.22 3.28 -17.65
C PHE A 82 15.52 4.76 -17.38
N GLU A 83 15.50 5.11 -16.10
CA GLU A 83 15.81 6.47 -15.61
C GLU A 83 16.80 6.37 -14.44
N THR A 84 17.51 7.46 -14.20
CA THR A 84 18.40 7.62 -13.04
C THR A 84 17.92 8.75 -12.15
N ALA A 85 18.18 8.66 -10.85
CA ALA A 85 17.80 9.70 -9.92
C ALA A 85 18.82 9.87 -8.80
N SER A 86 18.99 11.12 -8.34
CA SER A 86 19.75 11.45 -7.14
C SER A 86 18.90 11.39 -5.87
N SER A 87 17.60 11.60 -6.00
CA SER A 87 16.63 11.51 -4.91
C SER A 87 15.29 11.09 -5.44
N VAL A 88 14.54 10.34 -4.61
CA VAL A 88 13.24 9.81 -4.97
C VAL A 88 12.28 9.92 -3.79
N GLN A 89 11.03 10.16 -4.08
CA GLN A 89 9.91 10.08 -3.14
C GLN A 89 8.82 9.22 -3.75
N LEU A 90 8.24 8.36 -2.95
CA LEU A 90 7.16 7.47 -3.34
C LEU A 90 5.98 7.66 -2.38
N ALA A 91 4.79 7.83 -2.94
CA ALA A 91 3.53 7.93 -2.19
C ALA A 91 2.43 7.16 -2.93
N GLY A 92 1.29 6.96 -2.26
CA GLY A 92 0.14 6.30 -2.87
C GLY A 92 -0.13 4.90 -2.34
N HIS A 93 -0.79 4.10 -3.13
CA HIS A 93 -1.28 2.76 -2.79
C HIS A 93 -1.32 1.87 -4.04
N LEU A 94 -1.68 0.60 -3.88
CA LEU A 94 -1.86 -0.37 -4.96
C LEU A 94 -2.71 0.23 -6.11
N GLY A 95 -2.20 0.19 -7.32
CA GLY A 95 -2.82 0.73 -8.53
C GLY A 95 -2.65 2.24 -8.73
N ALA A 96 -2.12 2.97 -7.73
CA ALA A 96 -1.96 4.43 -7.79
C ALA A 96 -0.77 4.92 -6.95
N PHE A 97 0.39 4.29 -7.12
CA PHE A 97 1.63 4.84 -6.61
C PHE A 97 2.11 5.98 -7.50
N VAL A 98 2.56 7.05 -6.87
CA VAL A 98 3.16 8.21 -7.53
C VAL A 98 4.61 8.30 -7.11
N LEU A 99 5.48 8.18 -8.10
CA LEU A 99 6.91 8.36 -7.97
C LEU A 99 7.26 9.80 -8.36
N SER A 100 8.09 10.46 -7.56
CA SER A 100 8.67 11.77 -7.88
C SER A 100 10.16 11.72 -7.66
N TRP A 101 10.95 12.19 -8.62
CA TRP A 101 12.42 12.18 -8.52
C TRP A 101 13.05 13.42 -9.14
N GLN A 102 14.33 13.60 -8.85
CA GLN A 102 15.14 14.66 -9.45
C GLN A 102 16.17 14.04 -10.37
N ASP A 103 16.24 14.56 -11.61
CA ASP A 103 17.23 14.20 -12.61
C ASP A 103 17.87 15.48 -13.14
N ALA A 104 19.20 15.61 -12.96
CA ALA A 104 19.98 16.78 -13.39
C ALA A 104 19.35 18.16 -13.03
N GLY A 105 18.63 18.23 -11.91
CA GLY A 105 17.95 19.43 -11.44
C GLY A 105 16.52 19.63 -11.98
N ALA A 106 16.02 18.74 -12.83
CA ALA A 106 14.64 18.71 -13.27
C ALA A 106 13.80 17.76 -12.39
N ALA A 107 12.64 18.21 -11.93
CA ALA A 107 11.69 17.37 -11.23
C ALA A 107 10.89 16.56 -12.26
N LYS A 108 10.86 15.24 -12.09
CA LYS A 108 10.08 14.29 -12.88
C LYS A 108 9.10 13.54 -11.98
N SER A 109 8.04 13.01 -12.57
CA SER A 109 7.10 12.13 -11.87
C SER A 109 6.55 11.08 -12.82
N ALA A 110 6.19 9.91 -12.25
CA ALA A 110 5.52 8.84 -12.96
C ALA A 110 4.52 8.14 -12.03
N GLU A 111 3.53 7.49 -12.64
CA GLU A 111 2.57 6.66 -11.93
C GLU A 111 2.86 5.17 -12.20
N CYS A 112 2.69 4.34 -11.18
CA CYS A 112 2.81 2.90 -11.30
C CYS A 112 1.78 2.20 -10.40
N ASP A 113 1.52 0.93 -10.68
CA ASP A 113 0.52 0.15 -9.97
C ASP A 113 1.13 -0.64 -8.82
N VAL A 114 2.35 -1.14 -9.02
CA VAL A 114 3.10 -1.96 -8.08
C VAL A 114 4.58 -1.56 -8.06
N VAL A 115 5.24 -1.78 -6.93
CA VAL A 115 6.61 -1.34 -6.71
C VAL A 115 7.47 -2.46 -6.13
N LEU A 116 8.59 -2.73 -6.77
CA LEU A 116 9.67 -3.57 -6.27
C LEU A 116 10.83 -2.66 -5.84
N ASP A 117 11.00 -2.48 -4.54
CA ASP A 117 12.06 -1.66 -3.96
C ASP A 117 13.22 -2.56 -3.53
N LEU A 118 14.31 -2.50 -4.28
CA LEU A 118 15.54 -3.27 -4.06
C LEU A 118 16.62 -2.46 -3.33
N LEU A 119 16.26 -1.31 -2.78
CA LEU A 119 17.20 -0.48 -2.03
C LEU A 119 17.56 -1.13 -0.68
N PRO A 120 18.75 -0.86 -0.15
CA PRO A 120 19.15 -1.28 1.19
C PRO A 120 18.26 -0.71 2.31
N GLN A 121 17.71 0.50 2.05
CA GLN A 121 16.73 1.16 2.90
C GLN A 121 15.48 1.42 2.07
N ALA A 122 14.37 0.82 2.50
CA ALA A 122 13.10 0.96 1.82
C ALA A 122 12.65 2.43 1.74
N LEU A 123 12.09 2.84 0.60
CA LEU A 123 11.54 4.17 0.39
C LEU A 123 10.36 4.46 1.32
N ILE A 124 9.53 3.44 1.56
CA ILE A 124 8.43 3.52 2.52
C ILE A 124 8.87 2.82 3.80
N ASN A 125 9.13 3.63 4.83
CA ASN A 125 9.51 3.13 6.16
C ASN A 125 8.32 3.23 7.11
N ARG A 126 7.39 2.28 7.01
CA ARG A 126 6.19 2.16 7.86
C ARG A 126 6.14 0.77 8.48
N VAL A 127 5.49 0.66 9.63
CA VAL A 127 5.31 -0.64 10.31
C VAL A 127 4.49 -1.60 9.44
N ALA A 128 3.48 -1.08 8.74
CA ALA A 128 2.70 -1.86 7.78
C ALA A 128 2.82 -1.22 6.40
N LEU A 129 3.44 -1.94 5.49
CA LEU A 129 3.63 -1.52 4.10
C LEU A 129 2.29 -1.58 3.33
N PRO A 130 2.06 -0.67 2.37
CA PRO A 130 0.87 -0.74 1.52
C PRO A 130 0.93 -1.98 0.61
N PRO A 131 -0.22 -2.63 0.31
CA PRO A 131 -0.27 -3.67 -0.70
C PRO A 131 0.35 -3.21 -2.02
N GLY A 132 1.03 -4.11 -2.72
CA GLY A 132 1.69 -3.80 -4.00
C GLY A 132 3.04 -3.08 -3.88
N TYR A 133 3.49 -2.75 -2.67
CA TYR A 133 4.84 -2.27 -2.40
C TYR A 133 5.64 -3.35 -1.68
N LEU A 134 6.69 -3.84 -2.29
CA LEU A 134 7.54 -4.92 -1.80
C LEU A 134 8.99 -4.44 -1.70
N ALA A 135 9.59 -4.62 -0.53
CA ALA A 135 10.96 -4.20 -0.22
C ALA A 135 11.76 -5.37 0.38
N PRO A 136 12.14 -6.37 -0.44
CA PRO A 136 12.79 -7.60 0.02
C PRO A 136 14.25 -7.39 0.46
N GLY A 137 14.83 -6.22 0.22
CA GLY A 137 16.24 -5.98 0.51
C GLY A 137 17.18 -6.66 -0.48
N ARG A 138 18.35 -7.15 0.01
CA ARG A 138 19.43 -7.63 -0.85
C ARG A 138 19.46 -9.15 -1.04
N ASP A 139 18.70 -9.92 -0.29
CA ASP A 139 18.69 -11.38 -0.42
C ASP A 139 18.02 -11.81 -1.74
N PRO A 140 18.70 -12.59 -2.61
CA PRO A 140 18.15 -12.99 -3.90
C PRO A 140 16.91 -13.87 -3.79
N LEU A 141 16.79 -14.67 -2.72
CA LEU A 141 15.62 -15.53 -2.50
C LEU A 141 14.41 -14.68 -2.10
N ASP A 142 14.61 -13.72 -1.19
CA ASP A 142 13.54 -12.80 -0.79
C ASP A 142 13.08 -11.94 -1.97
N GLN A 143 14.00 -11.51 -2.84
CA GLN A 143 13.67 -10.82 -4.09
C GLN A 143 12.83 -11.69 -5.03
N ALA A 144 13.20 -12.95 -5.19
CA ALA A 144 12.45 -13.88 -6.04
C ALA A 144 11.04 -14.14 -5.49
N LEU A 145 10.89 -14.32 -4.17
CA LEU A 145 9.60 -14.47 -3.52
C LEU A 145 8.73 -13.20 -3.67
N ALA A 146 9.32 -12.03 -3.46
CA ALA A 146 8.63 -10.75 -3.66
C ALA A 146 8.14 -10.58 -5.11
N VAL A 147 8.92 -11.00 -6.09
CA VAL A 147 8.50 -10.97 -7.50
C VAL A 147 7.32 -11.90 -7.76
N ILE A 148 7.31 -13.11 -7.17
CA ILE A 148 6.17 -14.03 -7.28
C ILE A 148 4.90 -13.38 -6.70
N ASP A 149 4.98 -12.79 -5.51
CA ASP A 149 3.86 -12.11 -4.88
C ASP A 149 3.38 -10.91 -5.72
N LEU A 150 4.33 -10.15 -6.27
CA LEU A 150 4.06 -8.97 -7.09
C LEU A 150 3.34 -9.30 -8.40
N LEU A 151 3.66 -10.43 -9.02
CA LEU A 151 2.97 -10.91 -10.23
C LEU A 151 1.50 -11.28 -9.95
N GLY A 152 1.14 -11.53 -8.70
CA GLY A 152 -0.24 -11.76 -8.27
C GLY A 152 -1.10 -10.46 -8.21
N PHE A 153 -0.49 -9.28 -8.24
CA PHE A 153 -1.23 -8.01 -8.29
C PHE A 153 -1.60 -7.66 -9.73
N ASP A 154 -2.71 -8.22 -10.21
CA ASP A 154 -3.26 -7.96 -11.54
C ASP A 154 -4.78 -7.94 -11.50
N GLY A 155 -5.42 -6.90 -12.07
CA GLY A 155 -6.86 -6.72 -12.09
C GLY A 155 -7.42 -5.86 -10.96
N GLU A 156 -8.65 -6.15 -10.56
CA GLU A 156 -9.39 -5.36 -9.56
C GLU A 156 -9.32 -6.01 -8.17
N PHE A 157 -9.03 -5.17 -7.17
CA PHE A 157 -8.96 -5.54 -5.76
C PHE A 157 -9.92 -4.70 -4.96
N GLU A 158 -10.78 -5.34 -4.18
CA GLU A 158 -11.71 -4.66 -3.28
C GLU A 158 -11.37 -4.93 -1.81
N LYS A 159 -11.55 -3.92 -0.98
CA LYS A 159 -11.52 -4.08 0.47
C LYS A 159 -12.58 -3.23 1.14
N PRO A 160 -13.06 -3.63 2.34
CA PRO A 160 -13.99 -2.82 3.11
C PRO A 160 -13.38 -1.47 3.49
N ARG A 161 -14.20 -0.44 3.54
CA ARG A 161 -13.85 0.83 4.15
C ARG A 161 -14.00 0.70 5.67
N TYR A 162 -12.92 0.28 6.34
CA TYR A 162 -12.94 -0.15 7.74
C TYR A 162 -13.29 0.95 8.74
N VAL A 163 -12.94 2.21 8.46
CA VAL A 163 -13.06 3.33 9.40
C VAL A 163 -13.59 4.57 8.69
N ALA A 164 -14.43 5.32 9.39
CA ALA A 164 -14.89 6.65 8.98
C ALA A 164 -14.64 7.65 10.11
N VAL A 165 -14.35 8.90 9.74
CA VAL A 165 -14.18 10.00 10.71
C VAL A 165 -15.47 10.80 10.79
N ASN A 166 -15.96 11.02 12.02
CA ASN A 166 -17.07 11.94 12.27
C ASN A 166 -16.53 13.26 12.83
N ASP A 167 -16.42 14.27 11.98
CA ASP A 167 -15.87 15.58 12.33
C ASP A 167 -16.61 16.29 13.47
N ARG A 168 -17.91 16.01 13.65
CA ARG A 168 -18.73 16.63 14.71
C ARG A 168 -18.38 16.07 16.09
N LEU A 169 -17.91 14.84 16.16
CA LEU A 169 -17.52 14.16 17.40
C LEU A 169 -16.01 14.28 17.64
N CYS A 170 -15.22 14.39 16.58
CA CYS A 170 -13.77 14.38 16.62
C CYS A 170 -13.22 15.56 17.47
N ALA A 171 -12.44 15.24 18.50
CA ALA A 171 -11.82 16.25 19.36
C ALA A 171 -10.82 17.16 18.60
N HIS A 172 -10.23 16.69 17.50
CA HIS A 172 -9.38 17.47 16.62
C HIS A 172 -10.21 18.45 15.77
N SER A 173 -11.24 17.95 15.09
CA SER A 173 -12.03 18.73 14.13
C SER A 173 -12.99 19.69 14.81
N ARG A 174 -13.67 19.27 15.89
CA ARG A 174 -14.71 20.07 16.57
C ARG A 174 -14.19 21.35 17.20
N SER A 175 -12.96 21.34 17.70
CA SER A 175 -12.37 22.49 18.39
C SER A 175 -11.79 23.53 17.44
N GLN A 176 -11.70 23.23 16.14
CA GLN A 176 -10.99 24.02 15.12
C GLN A 176 -9.55 24.39 15.54
N LYS A 177 -8.99 23.61 16.44
CA LYS A 177 -7.61 23.70 16.88
C LYS A 177 -6.98 22.34 16.75
N ALA A 178 -5.83 22.26 16.10
CA ALA A 178 -5.03 21.04 16.02
C ALA A 178 -4.59 20.61 17.44
N GLY A 179 -5.43 19.85 18.14
CA GLY A 179 -5.22 19.53 19.55
C GLY A 179 -5.09 18.04 19.84
N CYS A 180 -5.90 17.19 19.18
CA CYS A 180 -5.87 15.76 19.38
C CYS A 180 -5.20 15.06 18.19
N GLY A 181 -4.13 14.31 18.42
CA GLY A 181 -3.38 13.58 17.39
C GLY A 181 -3.26 12.08 17.66
N ASN A 182 -4.04 11.53 18.63
CA ASN A 182 -3.86 10.15 19.09
C ASN A 182 -3.99 9.11 17.95
N CYS A 183 -5.02 9.24 17.11
CA CYS A 183 -5.23 8.32 15.99
C CYS A 183 -4.15 8.44 14.91
N ILE A 184 -3.59 9.64 14.72
CA ILE A 184 -2.46 9.87 13.79
C ILE A 184 -1.22 9.14 14.30
N ALA A 185 -0.89 9.34 15.58
CA ALA A 185 0.33 8.81 16.20
C ALA A 185 0.40 7.27 16.22
N VAL A 186 -0.75 6.58 16.25
CA VAL A 186 -0.80 5.12 16.33
C VAL A 186 -1.07 4.42 14.98
N CYS A 187 -1.28 5.20 13.92
CA CYS A 187 -1.59 4.62 12.62
C CYS A 187 -0.34 4.03 11.96
N SER A 188 -0.22 2.71 11.97
CA SER A 188 0.93 1.97 11.42
C SER A 188 1.10 2.11 9.89
N THR A 189 0.01 2.46 9.20
CA THR A 189 0.01 2.66 7.74
C THR A 189 0.06 4.13 7.34
N GLU A 190 0.05 5.05 8.33
CA GLU A 190 -0.06 6.50 8.10
C GLU A 190 -1.29 6.90 7.24
N ALA A 191 -2.33 6.08 7.27
CA ALA A 191 -3.59 6.37 6.59
C ALA A 191 -4.34 7.57 7.18
N ILE A 192 -3.97 8.01 8.38
CA ILE A 192 -4.62 9.12 9.09
C ILE A 192 -3.65 10.28 9.21
N VAL A 193 -4.04 11.42 8.66
CA VAL A 193 -3.23 12.64 8.70
C VAL A 193 -4.05 13.84 9.15
N SER A 194 -3.37 14.85 9.70
CA SER A 194 -3.99 16.15 9.98
C SER A 194 -4.07 16.96 8.68
N ALA A 195 -5.25 17.44 8.38
CA ALA A 195 -5.51 18.37 7.27
C ALA A 195 -5.90 19.75 7.85
N GLY A 196 -5.00 20.34 8.63
CA GLY A 196 -5.25 21.57 9.37
C GLY A 196 -6.22 21.34 10.53
N ASN A 197 -7.43 21.83 10.41
CA ASN A 197 -8.44 21.71 11.46
C ASN A 197 -9.28 20.41 11.38
N THR A 198 -9.00 19.52 10.44
CA THR A 198 -9.72 18.26 10.26
C THR A 198 -8.78 17.08 10.20
N ILE A 199 -9.32 15.89 10.43
CA ILE A 199 -8.60 14.62 10.22
C ILE A 199 -9.00 14.08 8.85
N LYS A 200 -8.01 13.78 8.04
CA LYS A 200 -8.20 13.08 6.76
C LYS A 200 -7.79 11.63 6.92
N LEU A 201 -8.67 10.74 6.50
CA LEU A 201 -8.42 9.30 6.45
C LEU A 201 -8.33 8.86 4.98
N ASP A 202 -7.23 8.22 4.63
CA ASP A 202 -7.06 7.55 3.35
C ASP A 202 -7.55 6.09 3.47
N PRO A 203 -8.70 5.73 2.86
CA PRO A 203 -9.24 4.40 2.96
C PRO A 203 -8.43 3.37 2.18
N TYR A 204 -7.64 3.78 1.19
CA TYR A 204 -6.77 2.91 0.40
C TYR A 204 -5.55 2.43 1.20
N LEU A 205 -5.00 3.27 2.07
CA LEU A 205 -3.90 2.90 2.96
C LEU A 205 -4.38 2.16 4.22
N CYS A 206 -5.60 2.41 4.69
CA CYS A 206 -6.14 1.80 5.91
C CYS A 206 -6.25 0.28 5.76
N GLN A 207 -5.62 -0.48 6.66
CA GLN A 207 -5.66 -1.95 6.70
C GLN A 207 -6.63 -2.53 7.77
N GLY A 208 -7.44 -1.70 8.41
CA GLY A 208 -8.49 -2.15 9.31
C GLY A 208 -8.02 -2.67 10.67
N CYS A 209 -6.82 -2.32 11.14
CA CYS A 209 -6.28 -2.80 12.42
C CYS A 209 -7.07 -2.34 13.66
N GLY A 210 -7.89 -1.29 13.56
CA GLY A 210 -8.74 -0.80 14.64
C GLY A 210 -8.04 0.01 15.74
N THR A 211 -6.70 0.12 15.73
CA THR A 211 -5.95 0.79 16.82
C THR A 211 -6.36 2.25 16.99
N CYS A 212 -6.72 2.94 15.92
CA CYS A 212 -7.17 4.34 15.99
C CYS A 212 -8.44 4.52 16.83
N THR A 213 -9.34 3.55 16.84
CA THR A 213 -10.59 3.60 17.62
C THR A 213 -10.34 3.37 19.11
N THR A 214 -9.34 2.56 19.47
CA THR A 214 -9.02 2.27 20.89
C THR A 214 -8.40 3.45 21.62
N VAL A 215 -7.75 4.37 20.90
CA VAL A 215 -7.10 5.57 21.49
C VAL A 215 -7.93 6.83 21.33
N CYS A 216 -9.08 6.75 20.67
CA CYS A 216 -9.93 7.90 20.39
C CYS A 216 -10.70 8.32 21.65
N PRO A 217 -10.52 9.57 22.16
CA PRO A 217 -11.25 10.04 23.34
C PRO A 217 -12.72 10.38 23.03
N SER A 218 -13.10 10.38 21.77
CA SER A 218 -14.47 10.71 21.32
C SER A 218 -15.30 9.49 20.91
N GLY A 219 -14.72 8.29 20.99
CA GLY A 219 -15.40 7.02 20.69
C GLY A 219 -15.14 6.47 19.33
#